data_ba1a38fa8600811a75f01872ccb74761
#
_entry.id   ba1a38fa8600811a75f01872ccb74761
#
_cell.length_a   1.000
_cell.length_b   1.000
_cell.length_c   1.000
_cell.angle_alpha   90.00
_cell.angle_beta   90.00
_cell.angle_gamma   90.00
#
_symmetry.space_group_name_H-M   'P 1'
#
loop_
_entity.id
_entity.type
_entity.pdbx_description
1 polymer ?
#
loop_
_entity_poly.entity_id
_entity_poly.type
_entity_poly.pdbx_seq_one_letter_code
_entity_poly.pdbx_strand_id
1 'polypeptide(L)'
;GATLFGLAILHTFSTKYFEHLAHTRPGHAGLWHLLGEVETVFGFWSLILLVFMAAALGWGAASDYLDQSRFVEPMFVFVIMVISASKPILQFVSDAVKRLAIVVPLPASVAYYFLALSVVPLFGSVVTEPAAMTLAALMLRDVIFSRHASNKLKYLTLGVLFVNVSIGGTLTNFAAPPI
;
A
#
# COMPACT_ATOMS: atom_id res chain seq x y z
N GLY A 1 -0.61 -27.25 -0.35
CA GLY A 1 -0.48 -25.95 0.31
C GLY A 1 0.89 -25.32 0.07
N ALA A 2 1.98 -25.89 0.63
CA ALA A 2 3.33 -25.30 0.58
C ALA A 2 3.85 -25.02 -0.84
N THR A 3 3.60 -25.92 -1.79
CA THR A 3 4.02 -25.74 -3.19
C THR A 3 3.32 -24.52 -3.83
N LEU A 4 2.00 -24.37 -3.63
CA LEU A 4 1.23 -23.24 -4.15
C LEU A 4 1.68 -21.93 -3.50
N PHE A 5 1.98 -21.95 -2.21
CA PHE A 5 2.54 -20.79 -1.52
C PHE A 5 3.92 -20.39 -2.09
N GLY A 6 4.79 -21.38 -2.33
CA GLY A 6 6.08 -21.15 -2.99
C GLY A 6 5.93 -20.53 -4.39
N LEU A 7 4.95 -20.99 -5.17
CA LEU A 7 4.63 -20.42 -6.47
C LEU A 7 4.09 -18.99 -6.38
N ALA A 8 3.27 -18.69 -5.36
CA ALA A 8 2.80 -17.34 -5.11
C ALA A 8 3.96 -16.37 -4.82
N ILE A 9 4.92 -16.81 -3.99
CA ILE A 9 6.13 -16.02 -3.71
C ILE A 9 6.94 -15.78 -4.99
N LEU A 10 7.17 -16.82 -5.80
CA LEU A 10 7.88 -16.67 -7.07
C LEU A 10 7.15 -15.71 -8.02
N HIS A 11 5.82 -15.76 -8.06
CA HIS A 11 5.02 -14.83 -8.84
C HIS A 11 5.21 -13.40 -8.36
N THR A 12 5.23 -13.16 -7.04
CA THR A 12 5.47 -11.82 -6.47
C THR A 12 6.79 -11.21 -6.94
N PHE A 13 7.86 -12.00 -7.07
CA PHE A 13 9.11 -11.52 -7.64
C PHE A 13 9.05 -11.28 -9.16
N SER A 14 8.03 -11.81 -9.83
CA SER A 14 7.84 -11.69 -11.29
C SER A 14 6.90 -10.54 -11.68
N THR A 15 6.38 -9.76 -10.74
CA THR A 15 5.41 -8.67 -11.00
C THR A 15 5.91 -7.65 -12.03
N LYS A 16 7.18 -7.27 -11.98
CA LYS A 16 7.81 -6.38 -12.96
C LYS A 16 7.75 -6.92 -14.41
N TYR A 17 7.80 -8.23 -14.58
CA TYR A 17 7.65 -8.86 -15.90
C TYR A 17 6.21 -8.71 -16.41
N PHE A 18 5.22 -8.86 -15.54
CA PHE A 18 3.81 -8.66 -15.90
C PHE A 18 3.49 -7.19 -16.20
N GLU A 19 4.06 -6.25 -15.46
CA GLU A 19 3.97 -4.81 -15.79
C GLU A 19 4.55 -4.50 -17.16
N HIS A 20 5.71 -5.08 -17.50
CA HIS A 20 6.29 -4.93 -18.84
C HIS A 20 5.39 -5.52 -19.92
N LEU A 21 4.75 -6.68 -19.68
CA LEU A 21 3.76 -7.26 -20.60
C LEU A 21 2.53 -6.38 -20.76
N ALA A 22 2.07 -5.69 -19.73
CA ALA A 22 0.96 -4.76 -19.79
C ALA A 22 1.23 -3.61 -20.76
N HIS A 23 2.46 -3.11 -20.78
CA HIS A 23 2.88 -2.06 -21.74
C HIS A 23 3.11 -2.56 -23.16
N THR A 24 3.56 -3.80 -23.32
CA THR A 24 3.92 -4.34 -24.64
C THR A 24 2.75 -5.05 -25.35
N ARG A 25 1.71 -5.47 -24.62
CA ARG A 25 0.55 -6.20 -25.13
C ARG A 25 -0.77 -5.52 -24.75
N PRO A 26 -1.14 -4.41 -25.39
CA PRO A 26 -2.30 -3.60 -24.99
C PRO A 26 -3.64 -4.34 -25.07
N GLY A 27 -3.78 -5.38 -25.89
CA GLY A 27 -5.02 -6.17 -26.00
C GLY A 27 -5.44 -6.87 -24.70
N HIS A 28 -4.52 -7.12 -23.77
CA HIS A 28 -4.76 -7.74 -22.47
C HIS A 28 -4.09 -6.97 -21.34
N ALA A 29 -3.86 -5.67 -21.51
CA ALA A 29 -3.16 -4.83 -20.55
C ALA A 29 -3.75 -4.92 -19.14
N GLY A 30 -5.08 -4.90 -19.01
CA GLY A 30 -5.76 -5.02 -17.72
C GLY A 30 -5.46 -6.32 -16.98
N LEU A 31 -5.37 -7.45 -17.69
CA LEU A 31 -5.00 -8.74 -17.09
C LEU A 31 -3.54 -8.72 -16.61
N TRP A 32 -2.63 -8.17 -17.42
CA TRP A 32 -1.22 -8.09 -17.06
C TRP A 32 -0.96 -7.14 -15.89
N HIS A 33 -1.66 -6.00 -15.82
CA HIS A 33 -1.65 -5.11 -14.66
C HIS A 33 -2.13 -5.84 -13.41
N LEU A 34 -3.26 -6.54 -13.51
CA LEU A 34 -3.81 -7.31 -12.38
C LEU A 34 -2.80 -8.34 -11.83
N LEU A 35 -2.12 -9.08 -12.73
CA LEU A 35 -1.09 -10.05 -12.35
C LEU A 35 0.23 -9.41 -11.88
N GLY A 36 0.42 -8.13 -12.12
CA GLY A 36 1.53 -7.34 -11.62
C GLY A 36 1.32 -6.76 -10.21
N GLU A 37 0.08 -6.76 -9.68
CA GLU A 37 -0.24 -6.26 -8.36
C GLU A 37 -0.05 -7.34 -7.29
N VAL A 38 0.79 -7.05 -6.28
CA VAL A 38 1.17 -8.02 -5.22
C VAL A 38 -0.06 -8.52 -4.45
N GLU A 39 -1.00 -7.64 -4.14
CA GLU A 39 -2.24 -7.97 -3.43
C GLU A 39 -3.10 -8.97 -4.24
N THR A 40 -3.18 -8.75 -5.54
CA THR A 40 -3.92 -9.62 -6.46
C THR A 40 -3.27 -10.98 -6.62
N VAL A 41 -1.93 -11.06 -6.61
CA VAL A 41 -1.18 -12.32 -6.69
C VAL A 41 -1.61 -13.28 -5.60
N PHE A 42 -1.64 -12.84 -4.34
CA PHE A 42 -2.04 -13.71 -3.22
C PHE A 42 -3.52 -14.11 -3.31
N GLY A 43 -4.42 -13.21 -3.70
CA GLY A 43 -5.82 -13.53 -3.95
C GLY A 43 -6.00 -14.59 -5.04
N PHE A 44 -5.29 -14.46 -6.14
CA PHE A 44 -5.30 -15.42 -7.26
C PHE A 44 -4.81 -16.83 -6.82
N TRP A 45 -3.69 -16.90 -6.10
CA TRP A 45 -3.16 -18.17 -5.63
C TRP A 45 -4.01 -18.81 -4.53
N SER A 46 -4.70 -18.00 -3.71
CA SER A 46 -5.68 -18.48 -2.73
C SER A 46 -6.88 -19.12 -3.42
N LEU A 47 -7.37 -18.52 -4.51
CA LEU A 47 -8.43 -19.13 -5.33
C LEU A 47 -7.99 -20.49 -5.93
N ILE A 48 -6.77 -20.56 -6.46
CA ILE A 48 -6.20 -21.81 -6.98
C ILE A 48 -6.11 -22.86 -5.87
N LEU A 49 -5.72 -22.47 -4.65
CA LEU A 49 -5.69 -23.37 -3.49
C LEU A 49 -7.08 -23.93 -3.19
N LEU A 50 -8.11 -23.09 -3.17
CA LEU A 50 -9.49 -23.54 -2.93
C LEU A 50 -10.01 -24.49 -4.01
N VAL A 51 -9.74 -24.19 -5.27
CA VAL A 51 -10.09 -25.07 -6.39
C VAL A 51 -9.36 -26.42 -6.27
N PHE A 52 -8.08 -26.39 -5.93
CA PHE A 52 -7.29 -27.61 -5.69
C PHE A 52 -7.86 -28.42 -4.51
N MET A 53 -8.22 -27.78 -3.40
CA MET A 53 -8.82 -28.46 -2.25
C MET A 53 -10.17 -29.09 -2.62
N ALA A 54 -11.01 -28.35 -3.33
CA ALA A 54 -12.31 -28.88 -3.78
C ALA A 54 -12.15 -30.08 -4.70
N ALA A 55 -11.17 -30.07 -5.61
CA ALA A 55 -10.90 -31.16 -6.55
C ALA A 55 -10.24 -32.38 -5.89
N ALA A 56 -9.29 -32.15 -4.96
CA ALA A 56 -8.49 -33.23 -4.37
C ALA A 56 -9.10 -33.81 -3.09
N LEU A 57 -9.78 -33.00 -2.28
CA LEU A 57 -10.30 -33.37 -0.96
C LEU A 57 -11.85 -33.33 -0.89
N GLY A 58 -12.49 -32.83 -1.95
CA GLY A 58 -13.93 -32.64 -2.02
C GLY A 58 -14.39 -31.26 -1.56
N TRP A 59 -15.60 -30.88 -1.99
CA TRP A 59 -16.19 -29.59 -1.69
C TRP A 59 -16.35 -29.29 -0.20
N GLY A 60 -16.72 -30.32 0.59
CA GLY A 60 -16.86 -30.19 2.05
C GLY A 60 -15.57 -29.69 2.72
N ALA A 61 -14.41 -30.27 2.36
CA ALA A 61 -13.14 -29.84 2.94
C ALA A 61 -12.75 -28.42 2.57
N ALA A 62 -13.05 -27.97 1.34
CA ALA A 62 -12.81 -26.60 0.92
C ALA A 62 -13.75 -25.61 1.63
N SER A 63 -15.02 -25.97 1.80
CA SER A 63 -16.01 -25.20 2.55
C SER A 63 -15.64 -25.08 4.03
N ASP A 64 -15.31 -26.19 4.69
CA ASP A 64 -14.89 -26.21 6.10
C ASP A 64 -13.63 -25.34 6.33
N TYR A 65 -12.69 -25.36 5.38
CA TYR A 65 -11.50 -24.52 5.45
C TYR A 65 -11.87 -23.02 5.42
N LEU A 66 -12.80 -22.60 4.56
CA LEU A 66 -13.29 -21.23 4.51
C LEU A 66 -14.05 -20.85 5.79
N ASP A 67 -14.94 -21.72 6.26
CA ASP A 67 -15.78 -21.46 7.44
C ASP A 67 -14.96 -21.36 8.74
N GLN A 68 -13.85 -22.10 8.82
CA GLN A 68 -12.91 -22.04 9.94
C GLN A 68 -11.94 -20.87 9.86
N SER A 69 -11.81 -20.25 8.67
CA SER A 69 -10.94 -19.09 8.49
C SER A 69 -11.55 -17.84 9.13
N ARG A 70 -10.75 -17.13 9.94
CA ARG A 70 -11.19 -15.92 10.62
C ARG A 70 -11.06 -14.71 9.68
N PHE A 71 -12.14 -14.35 9.00
CA PHE A 71 -12.17 -13.18 8.10
C PHE A 71 -12.49 -11.85 8.78
N VAL A 72 -12.79 -11.83 10.08
CA VAL A 72 -13.20 -10.62 10.80
C VAL A 72 -12.14 -9.52 10.72
N GLU A 73 -10.88 -9.89 11.00
CA GLU A 73 -9.77 -8.91 10.93
C GLU A 73 -9.48 -8.44 9.51
N PRO A 74 -9.31 -9.31 8.49
CA PRO A 74 -9.15 -8.88 7.10
C PRO A 74 -10.31 -8.03 6.59
N MET A 75 -11.55 -8.37 6.92
CA MET A 75 -12.74 -7.60 6.55
C MET A 75 -12.74 -6.21 7.19
N PHE A 76 -12.40 -6.13 8.48
CA PHE A 76 -12.27 -4.87 9.19
C PHE A 76 -11.19 -3.98 8.54
N VAL A 77 -10.01 -4.53 8.29
CA VAL A 77 -8.90 -3.81 7.61
C VAL A 77 -9.33 -3.34 6.24
N PHE A 78 -10.00 -4.19 5.45
CA PHE A 78 -10.52 -3.82 4.13
C PHE A 78 -11.47 -2.63 4.19
N VAL A 79 -12.44 -2.65 5.12
CA VAL A 79 -13.40 -1.53 5.30
C VAL A 79 -12.66 -0.24 5.68
N ILE A 80 -11.72 -0.32 6.63
CA ILE A 80 -10.90 0.83 7.02
C ILE A 80 -10.07 1.36 5.84
N MET A 81 -9.45 0.48 5.04
CA MET A 81 -8.69 0.89 3.85
C MET A 81 -9.56 1.64 2.84
N VAL A 82 -10.76 1.14 2.55
CA VAL A 82 -11.70 1.79 1.62
C VAL A 82 -12.11 3.18 2.13
N ILE A 83 -12.45 3.30 3.41
CA ILE A 83 -12.82 4.57 4.03
C ILE A 83 -11.63 5.55 4.00
N SER A 84 -10.47 5.09 4.45
CA SER A 84 -9.26 5.91 4.59
C SER A 84 -8.70 6.40 3.25
N ALA A 85 -8.83 5.59 2.19
CA ALA A 85 -8.45 5.98 0.84
C ALA A 85 -9.45 6.94 0.18
N SER A 86 -10.56 7.24 0.85
CA SER A 86 -11.58 8.13 0.31
C SER A 86 -11.07 9.57 0.19
N LYS A 87 -11.50 10.26 -0.87
CA LYS A 87 -11.11 11.64 -1.15
C LYS A 87 -11.34 12.61 0.02
N PRO A 88 -12.46 12.54 0.77
CA PRO A 88 -12.66 13.41 1.94
C PRO A 88 -11.61 13.25 3.03
N ILE A 89 -11.21 12.02 3.33
CA ILE A 89 -10.20 11.75 4.37
C ILE A 89 -8.83 12.26 3.92
N LEU A 90 -8.42 11.98 2.68
CA LEU A 90 -7.15 12.47 2.13
C LEU A 90 -7.10 14.00 2.08
N GLN A 91 -8.21 14.66 1.73
CA GLN A 91 -8.32 16.11 1.77
C GLN A 91 -8.22 16.66 3.19
N PHE A 92 -8.91 16.03 4.15
CA PHE A 92 -8.85 16.41 5.55
C PHE A 92 -7.40 16.38 6.07
N VAL A 93 -6.67 15.29 5.84
CA VAL A 93 -5.25 15.17 6.26
C VAL A 93 -4.39 16.21 5.55
N SER A 94 -4.57 16.40 4.25
CA SER A 94 -3.83 17.44 3.49
C SER A 94 -4.06 18.84 4.06
N ASP A 95 -5.30 19.18 4.38
CA ASP A 95 -5.65 20.50 4.92
C ASP A 95 -5.16 20.67 6.37
N ALA A 96 -5.18 19.59 7.18
CA ALA A 96 -4.59 19.60 8.51
C ALA A 96 -3.08 19.89 8.45
N VAL A 97 -2.36 19.24 7.54
CA VAL A 97 -0.91 19.48 7.35
C VAL A 97 -0.63 20.89 6.87
N LYS A 98 -1.43 21.44 5.94
CA LYS A 98 -1.30 22.84 5.49
C LYS A 98 -1.49 23.83 6.64
N ARG A 99 -2.50 23.59 7.50
CA ARG A 99 -2.74 24.44 8.68
C ARG A 99 -1.59 24.35 9.68
N LEU A 100 -1.08 23.14 9.94
CA LEU A 100 0.09 22.95 10.79
C LEU A 100 1.34 23.67 10.24
N ALA A 101 1.52 23.67 8.92
CA ALA A 101 2.64 24.35 8.27
C ALA A 101 2.67 25.88 8.52
N ILE A 102 1.51 26.48 8.77
CA ILE A 102 1.41 27.92 9.09
C ILE A 102 1.86 28.20 10.54
N VAL A 103 1.65 27.24 11.43
CA VAL A 103 1.98 27.40 12.86
C VAL A 103 3.46 27.12 13.14
N VAL A 104 4.10 26.30 12.31
CA VAL A 104 5.52 25.97 12.45
C VAL A 104 6.38 27.19 12.11
N PRO A 105 7.26 27.66 13.01
CA PRO A 105 8.07 28.87 12.80
C PRO A 105 9.28 28.60 11.89
N LEU A 106 9.02 28.10 10.69
CA LEU A 106 10.00 27.78 9.66
C LEU A 106 9.56 28.39 8.30
N PRO A 107 10.49 28.63 7.36
CA PRO A 107 10.11 28.97 6.00
C PRO A 107 9.12 27.95 5.43
N ALA A 108 8.07 28.40 4.75
CA ALA A 108 6.94 27.56 4.33
C ALA A 108 7.34 26.27 3.61
N SER A 109 8.35 26.33 2.73
CA SER A 109 8.86 25.14 2.03
C SER A 109 9.53 24.14 2.96
N VAL A 110 10.23 24.62 3.99
CA VAL A 110 10.92 23.77 4.99
C VAL A 110 9.90 23.16 5.94
N ALA A 111 8.95 23.97 6.43
CA ALA A 111 7.86 23.50 7.27
C ALA A 111 7.06 22.38 6.56
N TYR A 112 6.71 22.62 5.32
CA TYR A 112 5.96 21.65 4.51
C TYR A 112 6.74 20.35 4.26
N TYR A 113 8.03 20.45 3.95
CA TYR A 113 8.94 19.31 3.81
C TYR A 113 9.07 18.50 5.10
N PHE A 114 9.28 19.20 6.22
CA PHE A 114 9.36 18.58 7.55
C PHE A 114 8.08 17.83 7.90
N LEU A 115 6.91 18.46 7.72
CA LEU A 115 5.62 17.87 8.04
C LEU A 115 5.29 16.68 7.13
N ALA A 116 5.64 16.75 5.85
CA ALA A 116 5.45 15.65 4.90
C ALA A 116 6.27 14.41 5.27
N LEU A 117 7.45 14.60 5.89
CA LEU A 117 8.31 13.50 6.32
C LEU A 117 8.10 13.05 7.77
N SER A 118 7.40 13.81 8.59
CA SER A 118 7.18 13.47 10.02
C SER A 118 5.71 13.24 10.35
N VAL A 119 4.89 14.24 10.17
CA VAL A 119 3.48 14.20 10.60
C VAL A 119 2.62 13.37 9.66
N VAL A 120 2.81 13.47 8.34
CA VAL A 120 2.05 12.66 7.38
C VAL A 120 2.27 11.16 7.57
N PRO A 121 3.50 10.65 7.78
CA PRO A 121 3.73 9.26 8.18
C PRO A 121 2.94 8.83 9.42
N LEU A 122 2.85 9.66 10.46
CA LEU A 122 2.07 9.33 11.67
C LEU A 122 0.56 9.20 11.37
N PHE A 123 0.04 9.99 10.44
CA PHE A 123 -1.33 9.80 9.96
C PHE A 123 -1.53 8.45 9.28
N GLY A 124 -0.48 7.78 8.84
CA GLY A 124 -0.53 6.40 8.35
C GLY A 124 -1.24 5.45 9.31
N SER A 125 -1.10 5.66 10.61
CA SER A 125 -1.82 4.90 11.65
C SER A 125 -3.34 5.14 11.68
N VAL A 126 -3.83 6.18 11.02
CA VAL A 126 -5.26 6.53 10.96
C VAL A 126 -5.84 6.27 9.58
N VAL A 127 -5.08 6.64 8.53
CA VAL A 127 -5.56 6.53 7.14
C VAL A 127 -5.02 5.32 6.39
N THR A 128 -4.11 4.57 6.91
CA THR A 128 -3.31 3.47 6.37
C THR A 128 -1.97 3.90 5.77
N GLU A 129 -1.01 3.00 5.82
CA GLU A 129 0.36 3.22 5.30
C GLU A 129 0.39 3.61 3.81
N PRO A 130 -0.30 2.89 2.88
CA PRO A 130 -0.31 3.27 1.46
C PRO A 130 -0.92 4.65 1.21
N ALA A 131 -1.97 5.03 1.94
CA ALA A 131 -2.60 6.33 1.80
C ALA A 131 -1.68 7.46 2.28
N ALA A 132 -0.99 7.29 3.42
CA ALA A 132 -0.01 8.25 3.92
C ALA A 132 1.19 8.37 2.97
N MET A 133 1.69 7.26 2.43
CA MET A 133 2.77 7.25 1.43
C MET A 133 2.39 8.06 0.19
N THR A 134 1.22 7.82 -0.37
CA THR A 134 0.71 8.54 -1.53
C THR A 134 0.58 10.03 -1.26
N LEU A 135 0.00 10.39 -0.12
CA LEU A 135 -0.18 11.80 0.27
C LEU A 135 1.17 12.51 0.43
N ALA A 136 2.11 11.90 1.18
CA ALA A 136 3.44 12.44 1.37
C ALA A 136 4.22 12.57 0.05
N ALA A 137 4.12 11.57 -0.83
CA ALA A 137 4.76 11.59 -2.14
C ALA A 137 4.24 12.73 -3.01
N LEU A 138 2.92 12.95 -3.04
CA LEU A 138 2.29 14.07 -3.77
C LEU A 138 2.74 15.43 -3.21
N MET A 139 2.80 15.57 -1.88
CA MET A 139 3.28 16.78 -1.22
C MET A 139 4.76 17.07 -1.55
N LEU A 140 5.61 16.05 -1.49
CA LEU A 140 7.05 16.17 -1.76
C LEU A 140 7.35 16.36 -3.25
N ARG A 141 6.49 15.87 -4.14
CA ARG A 141 6.63 16.09 -5.58
C ARG A 141 6.80 17.56 -5.91
N ASP A 142 5.95 18.41 -5.37
CA ASP A 142 5.91 19.83 -5.71
C ASP A 142 7.02 20.65 -5.00
N VAL A 143 7.53 20.16 -3.88
CA VAL A 143 8.56 20.85 -3.08
C VAL A 143 9.98 20.41 -3.45
N ILE A 144 10.19 19.12 -3.71
CA ILE A 144 11.52 18.52 -3.90
C ILE A 144 11.70 17.95 -5.30
N PHE A 145 10.75 17.10 -5.77
CA PHE A 145 10.97 16.30 -6.98
C PHE A 145 10.78 17.10 -8.27
N SER A 146 9.88 18.07 -8.29
CA SER A 146 9.67 18.99 -9.43
C SER A 146 10.70 20.13 -9.51
N ARG A 147 11.47 20.35 -8.44
CA ARG A 147 12.51 21.39 -8.39
C ARG A 147 13.88 20.82 -8.77
N HIS A 148 14.84 21.71 -9.04
CA HIS A 148 16.25 21.37 -9.32
C HIS A 148 17.00 20.90 -8.06
N ALA A 149 16.38 20.03 -7.26
CA ALA A 149 17.04 19.41 -6.13
C ALA A 149 18.06 18.37 -6.62
N SER A 150 19.16 18.22 -5.90
CA SER A 150 20.18 17.21 -6.22
C SER A 150 19.61 15.79 -6.13
N ASN A 151 20.11 14.88 -6.96
CA ASN A 151 19.70 13.48 -6.91
C ASN A 151 19.92 12.87 -5.53
N LYS A 152 21.02 13.25 -4.85
CA LYS A 152 21.31 12.81 -3.48
C LYS A 152 20.18 13.19 -2.52
N LEU A 153 19.67 14.43 -2.58
CA LEU A 153 18.59 14.88 -1.74
C LEU A 153 17.29 14.13 -2.06
N LYS A 154 16.99 13.90 -3.34
CA LYS A 154 15.81 13.13 -3.76
C LYS A 154 15.84 11.70 -3.22
N TYR A 155 16.94 10.98 -3.36
CA TYR A 155 17.07 9.61 -2.85
C TYR A 155 17.03 9.55 -1.31
N LEU A 156 17.67 10.49 -0.62
CA LEU A 156 17.59 10.58 0.85
C LEU A 156 16.16 10.86 1.30
N THR A 157 15.45 11.75 0.63
CA THR A 157 14.03 12.05 0.92
C THR A 157 13.17 10.80 0.76
N LEU A 158 13.36 10.03 -0.32
CA LEU A 158 12.63 8.77 -0.50
C LEU A 158 12.96 7.75 0.60
N GLY A 159 14.24 7.58 0.93
CA GLY A 159 14.64 6.65 1.99
C GLY A 159 14.02 7.02 3.35
N VAL A 160 14.07 8.30 3.73
CA VAL A 160 13.44 8.79 4.97
C VAL A 160 11.92 8.62 4.92
N LEU A 161 11.28 8.90 3.79
CA LEU A 161 9.85 8.72 3.63
C LEU A 161 9.43 7.26 3.84
N PHE A 162 10.12 6.31 3.19
CA PHE A 162 9.83 4.88 3.35
C PHE A 162 9.94 4.43 4.81
N VAL A 163 11.04 4.77 5.47
CA VAL A 163 11.26 4.40 6.88
C VAL A 163 10.18 5.01 7.78
N ASN A 164 9.91 6.31 7.61
CA ASN A 164 8.98 7.01 8.48
C ASN A 164 7.53 6.57 8.28
N VAL A 165 7.11 6.25 7.04
CA VAL A 165 5.76 5.75 6.77
C VAL A 165 5.59 4.35 7.35
N SER A 166 6.58 3.47 7.19
CA SER A 166 6.52 2.12 7.78
C SER A 166 6.45 2.16 9.30
N ILE A 167 7.24 3.03 9.96
CA ILE A 167 7.18 3.20 11.42
C ILE A 167 5.89 3.92 11.82
N GLY A 168 5.49 4.96 11.09
CA GLY A 168 4.30 5.75 11.40
C GLY A 168 3.00 4.95 11.34
N GLY A 169 2.92 3.94 10.47
CA GLY A 169 1.78 3.05 10.35
C GLY A 169 1.60 2.08 11.54
N THR A 170 2.63 1.85 12.35
CA THR A 170 2.60 0.83 13.41
C THR A 170 1.88 1.23 14.70
N LEU A 171 1.40 2.47 14.82
CA LEU A 171 0.68 2.94 16.02
C LEU A 171 -0.71 2.31 16.18
N THR A 172 -1.28 1.76 15.12
CA THR A 172 -2.55 1.03 15.13
C THR A 172 -2.39 -0.30 14.42
N ASN A 173 -3.09 -1.31 14.90
CA ASN A 173 -3.02 -2.69 14.38
C ASN A 173 -3.72 -2.89 13.03
N PHE A 174 -4.43 -1.90 12.53
CA PHE A 174 -5.16 -1.98 11.25
C PHE A 174 -4.48 -1.20 10.11
N ALA A 175 -3.56 -0.31 10.42
CA ALA A 175 -2.93 0.55 9.43
C ALA A 175 -1.73 -0.11 8.73
N ALA A 176 -1.05 -1.01 9.43
CA ALA A 176 -0.03 -1.88 8.88
C ALA A 176 -0.41 -3.35 9.17
N PRO A 177 -0.08 -4.29 8.30
CA PRO A 177 -0.26 -5.71 8.61
C PRO A 177 0.39 -6.03 9.96
N PRO A 178 -0.23 -6.90 10.76
CA PRO A 178 0.33 -7.25 12.07
C PRO A 178 1.75 -7.79 11.91
N ILE A 179 2.64 -7.16 12.64
CA ILE A 179 4.04 -7.57 12.79
C ILE A 179 4.07 -8.78 13.71
#